data_bf0ad33c1974b488515607b772aaf1ac
#
_entry.id   bf0ad33c1974b488515607b772aaf1ac
#
_cell.length_a   1.000
_cell.length_b   1.000
_cell.length_c   1.000
_cell.angle_alpha   90.00
_cell.angle_beta   90.00
_cell.angle_gamma   90.00
#
_symmetry.space_group_name_H-M   'P 1'
#
loop_
_entity.id
_entity.type
_entity.pdbx_description
1 polymer ?
#
loop_
_entity_poly.entity_id
_entity_poly.type
_entity_poly.pdbx_seq_one_letter_code
_entity_poly.pdbx_strand_id
1 'polypeptide(L)'
;LRAHAPGAHPRMTDWRLGTSSWSEPAWVGPFYPPGTPAGLFLPLYAARYRAVEADVTYYRLPSERLVRGWREKLPEDFRLCAKFPRSVVHGGSGASPDPGRILDHPEALADAQRFIAAMAELGGRAGPLLLQFPY
;
A
#
# COMPACT_ATOMS: atom_id res chain seq x y z
N LEU A 1 34.88 -3.73 -40.47
CA LEU A 1 33.42 -3.52 -40.35
C LEU A 1 33.01 -3.94 -38.95
N ARG A 2 32.70 -2.98 -38.06
CA ARG A 2 32.12 -3.30 -36.75
C ARG A 2 30.60 -3.31 -36.91
N ALA A 3 29.97 -4.45 -36.63
CA ALA A 3 28.53 -4.60 -36.62
C ALA A 3 27.94 -3.70 -35.51
N HIS A 4 27.03 -2.81 -35.88
CA HIS A 4 26.23 -2.02 -34.95
C HIS A 4 25.26 -2.99 -34.25
N ALA A 5 25.36 -3.08 -32.92
CA ALA A 5 24.35 -3.77 -32.11
C ALA A 5 23.01 -3.03 -32.27
N PRO A 6 21.88 -3.72 -32.47
CA PRO A 6 20.57 -3.06 -32.55
C PRO A 6 20.30 -2.32 -31.25
N GLY A 7 20.02 -1.04 -31.34
CA GLY A 7 19.78 -0.13 -30.21
C GLY A 7 18.67 -0.69 -29.31
N ALA A 8 18.93 -0.73 -28.00
CA ALA A 8 17.92 -0.99 -27.01
C ALA A 8 16.86 0.12 -27.12
N HIS A 9 15.64 -0.24 -27.54
CA HIS A 9 14.52 0.68 -27.49
C HIS A 9 14.36 1.17 -26.03
N PRO A 10 14.19 2.48 -25.80
CA PRO A 10 13.95 2.99 -24.46
C PRO A 10 12.71 2.26 -23.91
N ARG A 11 12.85 1.59 -22.76
CA ARG A 11 11.71 0.97 -22.09
C ARG A 11 10.71 2.08 -21.77
N MET A 12 9.51 2.01 -22.34
CA MET A 12 8.45 2.94 -22.01
C MET A 12 8.19 2.83 -20.49
N THR A 13 8.20 3.96 -19.80
CA THR A 13 7.87 4.03 -18.38
C THR A 13 6.42 3.60 -18.16
N ASP A 14 6.20 2.56 -17.36
CA ASP A 14 4.86 2.11 -16.99
C ASP A 14 4.35 2.97 -15.82
N TRP A 15 3.60 4.01 -16.13
CA TRP A 15 2.97 4.88 -15.12
C TRP A 15 1.75 4.20 -14.52
N ARG A 16 1.69 4.18 -13.18
CA ARG A 16 0.56 3.68 -12.42
C ARG A 16 0.01 4.78 -11.55
N LEU A 17 -1.21 5.19 -11.84
CA LEU A 17 -1.91 6.23 -11.08
C LEU A 17 -2.85 5.58 -10.07
N GLY A 18 -3.02 6.23 -8.93
CA GLY A 18 -3.91 5.84 -7.85
C GLY A 18 -4.07 6.94 -6.81
N THR A 19 -4.83 6.64 -5.77
CA THR A 19 -5.10 7.53 -4.64
C THR A 19 -4.55 6.95 -3.34
N SER A 20 -4.57 7.73 -2.25
CA SER A 20 -4.12 7.30 -0.93
C SER A 20 -5.20 6.54 -0.12
N SER A 21 -6.32 6.19 -0.74
CA SER A 21 -7.38 5.35 -0.18
C SER A 21 -8.29 4.84 -1.29
N TRP A 22 -9.08 3.81 -0.99
CA TRP A 22 -10.21 3.36 -1.81
C TRP A 22 -11.52 3.30 -1.00
N SER A 23 -11.47 3.54 0.30
CA SER A 23 -12.56 3.25 1.23
C SER A 23 -13.31 4.50 1.70
N GLU A 24 -13.28 5.58 0.92
CA GLU A 24 -13.95 6.83 1.25
C GLU A 24 -15.46 6.74 0.96
N PRO A 25 -16.34 6.76 2.00
CA PRO A 25 -17.78 6.66 1.80
C PRO A 25 -18.39 7.78 0.95
N ALA A 26 -17.80 8.97 0.98
CA ALA A 26 -18.25 10.12 0.17
C ALA A 26 -18.09 9.89 -1.34
N TRP A 27 -17.37 8.85 -1.75
CA TRP A 27 -17.24 8.47 -3.16
C TRP A 27 -18.43 7.65 -3.68
N VAL A 28 -19.34 7.21 -2.81
CA VAL A 28 -20.59 6.56 -3.23
C VAL A 28 -21.51 7.60 -3.88
N GLY A 29 -21.85 7.36 -5.12
CA GLY A 29 -22.55 8.29 -6.02
C GLY A 29 -21.58 8.89 -7.05
N PRO A 30 -20.60 9.71 -6.64
CA PRO A 30 -19.67 10.34 -7.61
C PRO A 30 -18.71 9.37 -8.31
N PHE A 31 -18.21 8.36 -7.59
CA PHE A 31 -17.21 7.42 -8.10
C PHE A 31 -17.70 5.98 -8.06
N TYR A 32 -18.22 5.51 -6.94
CA TYR A 32 -18.88 4.22 -6.81
C TYR A 32 -20.38 4.35 -7.14
N PRO A 33 -21.01 3.35 -7.76
CA PRO A 33 -22.45 3.37 -7.96
C PRO A 33 -23.22 3.66 -6.66
N PRO A 34 -24.38 4.35 -6.71
CA PRO A 34 -25.22 4.56 -5.53
C PRO A 34 -25.56 3.22 -4.84
N GLY A 35 -25.48 3.21 -3.50
CA GLY A 35 -25.76 2.02 -2.71
C GLY A 35 -24.65 0.97 -2.67
N THR A 36 -23.46 1.24 -3.22
CA THR A 36 -22.34 0.31 -3.19
C THR A 36 -21.91 0.00 -1.75
N PRO A 37 -21.93 -1.27 -1.31
CA PRO A 37 -21.44 -1.64 0.01
C PRO A 37 -19.91 -1.57 0.07
N ALA A 38 -19.35 -1.26 1.24
CA ALA A 38 -17.91 -1.06 1.44
C ALA A 38 -17.05 -2.26 0.99
N GLY A 39 -17.58 -3.49 1.08
CA GLY A 39 -16.88 -4.69 0.63
C GLY A 39 -16.58 -4.73 -0.88
N LEU A 40 -17.28 -3.92 -1.68
CA LEU A 40 -17.10 -3.82 -3.13
C LEU A 40 -16.25 -2.60 -3.56
N PHE A 41 -15.85 -1.73 -2.65
CA PHE A 41 -15.06 -0.55 -3.00
C PHE A 41 -13.74 -0.93 -3.67
N LEU A 42 -12.98 -1.85 -3.09
CA LEU A 42 -11.67 -2.24 -3.62
C LEU A 42 -11.73 -2.84 -5.04
N PRO A 43 -12.57 -3.83 -5.36
CA PRO A 43 -12.66 -4.34 -6.72
C PRO A 43 -13.19 -3.31 -7.73
N LEU A 44 -14.12 -2.44 -7.35
CA LEU A 44 -14.60 -1.37 -8.22
C LEU A 44 -13.54 -0.29 -8.46
N TYR A 45 -12.73 0.01 -7.44
CA TYR A 45 -11.58 0.88 -7.56
C TYR A 45 -10.54 0.29 -8.54
N ALA A 46 -10.19 -0.99 -8.35
CA ALA A 46 -9.21 -1.68 -9.17
C ALA A 46 -9.63 -1.86 -10.64
N ALA A 47 -10.93 -1.74 -10.95
CA ALA A 47 -11.41 -1.70 -12.32
C ALA A 47 -11.07 -0.39 -13.06
N ARG A 48 -10.70 0.68 -12.34
CA ARG A 48 -10.42 2.02 -12.89
C ARG A 48 -8.97 2.47 -12.73
N TYR A 49 -8.32 2.04 -11.65
CA TYR A 49 -6.94 2.38 -11.33
C TYR A 49 -6.08 1.13 -11.23
N ARG A 50 -4.77 1.28 -11.41
CA ARG A 50 -3.80 0.18 -11.36
C ARG A 50 -2.90 0.20 -10.14
N ALA A 51 -3.07 1.21 -9.28
CA ALA A 51 -2.36 1.34 -8.02
C ALA A 51 -3.23 2.00 -6.96
N VAL A 52 -2.92 1.75 -5.69
CA VAL A 52 -3.51 2.43 -4.53
C VAL A 52 -2.52 2.42 -3.37
N GLU A 53 -2.57 3.43 -2.52
CA GLU A 53 -1.92 3.41 -1.22
C GLU A 53 -2.94 3.05 -0.13
N ALA A 54 -2.62 2.03 0.68
CA ALA A 54 -3.42 1.66 1.85
C ALA A 54 -3.03 2.54 3.04
N ASP A 55 -3.61 3.72 3.14
CA ASP A 55 -3.36 4.67 4.24
C ASP A 55 -3.75 4.12 5.62
N VAL A 56 -4.75 3.23 5.66
CA VAL A 56 -5.23 2.58 6.89
C VAL A 56 -4.14 1.83 7.65
N THR A 57 -3.10 1.34 6.97
CA THR A 57 -2.01 0.60 7.59
C THR A 57 -1.12 1.47 8.49
N TYR A 58 -1.10 2.77 8.28
CA TYR A 58 -0.42 3.71 9.15
C TYR A 58 -1.00 3.74 10.56
N TYR A 59 -2.32 3.61 10.67
CA TYR A 59 -3.04 3.68 11.95
C TYR A 59 -3.19 2.33 12.64
N ARG A 60 -3.17 1.24 11.86
CA ARG A 60 -3.37 -0.12 12.38
C ARG A 60 -2.56 -1.13 11.57
N LEU A 61 -1.81 -1.97 12.27
CA LEU A 61 -1.15 -3.12 11.69
C LEU A 61 -2.19 -4.08 11.07
N PRO A 62 -2.14 -4.36 9.76
CA PRO A 62 -3.07 -5.27 9.14
C PRO A 62 -2.75 -6.73 9.51
N SER A 63 -3.77 -7.57 9.62
CA SER A 63 -3.56 -9.02 9.72
C SER A 63 -3.29 -9.62 8.33
N GLU A 64 -2.54 -10.72 8.28
CA GLU A 64 -2.32 -11.48 7.05
C GLU A 64 -3.63 -11.87 6.36
N ARG A 65 -4.65 -12.28 7.14
CA ARG A 65 -5.99 -12.59 6.62
C ARG A 65 -6.62 -11.41 5.89
N LEU A 66 -6.48 -10.20 6.44
CA LEU A 66 -7.00 -8.98 5.81
C LEU A 66 -6.30 -8.71 4.47
N VAL A 67 -4.97 -8.84 4.46
CA VAL A 67 -4.16 -8.60 3.27
C VAL A 67 -4.42 -9.66 2.19
N ARG A 68 -4.59 -10.93 2.57
CA ARG A 68 -5.07 -11.98 1.63
C ARG A 68 -6.42 -11.60 1.00
N GLY A 69 -7.36 -11.10 1.81
CA GLY A 69 -8.66 -10.64 1.31
C GLY A 69 -8.56 -9.43 0.35
N TRP A 70 -7.53 -8.59 0.49
CA TRP A 70 -7.24 -7.56 -0.52
C TRP A 70 -6.68 -8.18 -1.81
N ARG A 71 -5.69 -9.09 -1.69
CA ARG A 71 -5.10 -9.79 -2.83
C ARG A 71 -6.15 -10.47 -3.71
N GLU A 72 -7.12 -11.15 -3.10
CA GLU A 72 -8.20 -11.87 -3.81
C GLU A 72 -9.09 -10.94 -4.64
N LYS A 73 -9.18 -9.67 -4.27
CA LYS A 73 -10.00 -8.65 -4.92
C LYS A 73 -9.25 -7.83 -5.98
N LEU A 74 -7.94 -8.01 -6.12
CA LEU A 74 -7.09 -7.20 -6.97
C LEU A 74 -6.64 -7.97 -8.22
N PRO A 75 -6.61 -7.33 -9.41
CA PRO A 75 -5.99 -7.90 -10.61
C PRO A 75 -4.50 -8.20 -10.39
N GLU A 76 -3.92 -9.09 -11.20
CA GLU A 76 -2.51 -9.48 -11.06
C GLU A 76 -1.53 -8.35 -11.31
N ASP A 77 -1.86 -7.46 -12.23
CA ASP A 77 -1.04 -6.30 -12.59
C ASP A 77 -1.23 -5.08 -11.67
N PHE A 78 -2.13 -5.16 -10.69
CA PHE A 78 -2.36 -4.10 -9.70
C PHE A 78 -1.18 -3.97 -8.73
N ARG A 79 -0.96 -2.75 -8.19
CA ARG A 79 0.02 -2.50 -7.13
C ARG A 79 -0.64 -1.82 -5.93
N LEU A 80 -0.57 -2.49 -4.78
CA LEU A 80 -1.00 -1.94 -3.51
C LEU A 80 0.24 -1.51 -2.72
N CYS A 81 0.39 -0.20 -2.56
CA CYS A 81 1.38 0.43 -1.71
C CYS A 81 0.83 0.54 -0.29
N ALA A 82 1.68 0.61 0.72
CA ALA A 82 1.22 0.76 2.09
C ALA A 82 2.23 1.54 2.93
N LYS A 83 1.74 2.21 3.98
CA LYS A 83 2.59 2.88 4.96
C LYS A 83 2.90 1.95 6.11
N PHE A 84 4.14 1.98 6.58
CA PHE A 84 4.47 1.35 7.85
C PHE A 84 3.59 1.94 8.97
N PRO A 85 3.17 1.13 9.94
CA PRO A 85 2.42 1.60 11.09
C PRO A 85 3.17 2.69 11.85
N ARG A 86 2.43 3.64 12.41
CA ARG A 86 3.04 4.72 13.22
C ARG A 86 3.83 4.19 14.42
N SER A 87 3.50 3.01 14.94
CA SER A 87 4.28 2.36 15.99
C SER A 87 5.74 2.13 15.60
N VAL A 88 6.02 1.99 14.30
CA VAL A 88 7.38 1.87 13.76
C VAL A 88 8.06 3.23 13.62
N VAL A 89 7.36 4.21 13.05
CA VAL A 89 7.95 5.50 12.64
C VAL A 89 7.79 6.61 13.68
N HIS A 90 7.02 6.40 14.77
CA HIS A 90 6.83 7.35 15.87
C HIS A 90 7.58 6.96 17.15
N GLY A 91 8.24 5.80 17.19
CA GLY A 91 8.88 5.30 18.40
C GLY A 91 7.90 4.70 19.41
N GLY A 92 6.72 4.25 18.95
CA GLY A 92 5.69 3.60 19.76
C GLY A 92 4.30 3.85 19.22
N SER A 93 3.28 3.30 19.90
CA SER A 93 1.87 3.40 19.48
C SER A 93 1.21 4.74 19.83
N GLY A 94 1.90 5.63 20.56
CA GLY A 94 1.41 6.95 20.95
C GLY A 94 1.05 7.85 19.76
N ALA A 95 0.16 8.83 20.00
CA ALA A 95 -0.20 9.81 18.97
C ALA A 95 0.96 10.77 18.66
N SER A 96 1.76 11.12 19.69
CA SER A 96 2.93 11.99 19.53
C SER A 96 4.17 11.16 19.28
N PRO A 97 5.05 11.58 18.33
CA PRO A 97 6.32 10.92 18.11
C PRO A 97 7.25 11.05 19.32
N ASP A 98 8.05 10.00 19.56
CA ASP A 98 9.20 10.03 20.46
C ASP A 98 10.47 9.92 19.60
N PRO A 99 11.16 11.06 19.33
CA PRO A 99 12.33 11.07 18.45
C PRO A 99 13.48 10.17 18.91
N GLY A 100 13.60 9.94 20.22
CA GLY A 100 14.64 9.08 20.81
C GLY A 100 14.38 7.60 20.62
N ARG A 101 13.21 7.20 20.12
CA ARG A 101 12.78 5.80 20.00
C ARG A 101 12.38 5.42 18.57
N ILE A 102 12.45 6.32 17.61
CA ILE A 102 12.12 6.05 16.21
C ILE A 102 13.07 4.97 15.68
N LEU A 103 12.49 3.88 15.18
CA LEU A 103 13.18 2.69 14.66
C LEU A 103 14.07 1.93 15.67
N ASP A 104 14.25 2.44 16.88
CA ASP A 104 15.15 1.88 17.90
C ASP A 104 14.39 1.23 19.08
N HIS A 105 13.08 1.09 18.96
CA HIS A 105 12.26 0.48 19.99
C HIS A 105 12.01 -1.00 19.69
N PRO A 106 12.11 -1.93 20.67
CA PRO A 106 11.86 -3.35 20.45
C PRO A 106 10.49 -3.65 19.81
N GLU A 107 9.45 -2.91 20.19
CA GLU A 107 8.11 -3.03 19.58
C GLU A 107 8.10 -2.52 18.14
N ALA A 108 8.85 -1.47 17.80
CA ALA A 108 8.94 -0.94 16.44
C ALA A 108 9.50 -1.99 15.47
N LEU A 109 10.57 -2.68 15.86
CA LEU A 109 11.15 -3.76 15.06
C LEU A 109 10.19 -4.93 14.91
N ALA A 110 9.54 -5.35 16.00
CA ALA A 110 8.57 -6.43 15.98
C ALA A 110 7.34 -6.09 15.11
N ASP A 111 6.85 -4.85 15.18
CA ASP A 111 5.75 -4.37 14.34
C ASP A 111 6.15 -4.25 12.88
N ALA A 112 7.37 -3.80 12.59
CA ALA A 112 7.90 -3.77 11.23
C ALA A 112 7.99 -5.17 10.63
N GLN A 113 8.47 -6.15 11.36
CA GLN A 113 8.54 -7.55 10.91
C GLN A 113 7.14 -8.13 10.66
N ARG A 114 6.19 -7.92 11.57
CA ARG A 114 4.79 -8.35 11.40
C ARG A 114 4.13 -7.66 10.20
N PHE A 115 4.39 -6.37 10.01
CA PHE A 115 3.87 -5.63 8.87
C PHE A 115 4.40 -6.18 7.54
N ILE A 116 5.71 -6.39 7.43
CA ILE A 116 6.34 -6.95 6.22
C ILE A 116 5.77 -8.35 5.94
N ALA A 117 5.64 -9.20 6.96
CA ALA A 117 5.05 -10.53 6.82
C ALA A 117 3.60 -10.47 6.30
N ALA A 118 2.78 -9.58 6.89
CA ALA A 118 1.40 -9.39 6.44
C ALA A 118 1.34 -8.89 4.99
N MET A 119 2.16 -7.90 4.61
CA MET A 119 2.16 -7.34 3.26
C MET A 119 2.72 -8.31 2.22
N ALA A 120 3.55 -9.27 2.61
CA ALA A 120 4.03 -10.33 1.72
C ALA A 120 2.90 -11.21 1.16
N GLU A 121 1.76 -11.27 1.85
CA GLU A 121 0.55 -11.97 1.38
C GLU A 121 -0.02 -11.40 0.07
N LEU A 122 0.33 -10.17 -0.30
CA LEU A 122 -0.05 -9.59 -1.60
C LEU A 122 0.64 -10.29 -2.79
N GLY A 123 1.79 -10.95 -2.56
CA GLY A 123 2.56 -11.57 -3.63
C GLY A 123 2.94 -10.56 -4.72
N GLY A 124 2.70 -10.89 -5.97
CA GLY A 124 3.01 -10.02 -7.11
C GLY A 124 2.26 -8.68 -7.16
N ARG A 125 1.27 -8.48 -6.29
CA ARG A 125 0.50 -7.22 -6.18
C ARG A 125 1.10 -6.25 -5.16
N ALA A 126 2.14 -6.66 -4.43
CA ALA A 126 2.84 -5.76 -3.50
C ALA A 126 3.49 -4.61 -4.26
N GLY A 127 3.19 -3.40 -3.84
CA GLY A 127 3.84 -2.16 -4.23
C GLY A 127 4.87 -1.73 -3.19
N PRO A 128 5.44 -0.52 -3.33
CA PRO A 128 6.31 0.07 -2.32
C PRO A 128 5.70 0.13 -0.93
N LEU A 129 6.51 -0.13 0.09
CA LEU A 129 6.18 0.10 1.49
C LEU A 129 6.88 1.40 1.94
N LEU A 130 6.11 2.34 2.46
CA LEU A 130 6.57 3.69 2.78
C LEU A 130 6.84 3.86 4.28
N LEU A 131 8.00 4.40 4.61
CA LEU A 131 8.33 4.92 5.95
C LEU A 131 8.02 6.42 5.96
N GLN A 132 6.90 6.82 6.54
CA GLN A 132 6.52 8.23 6.69
C GLN A 132 6.89 8.68 8.10
N PHE A 133 8.02 9.36 8.22
CA PHE A 133 8.48 9.90 9.49
C PHE A 133 7.74 11.19 9.86
N PRO A 134 7.54 11.45 11.16
CA PRO A 134 7.10 12.76 11.64
C PRO A 134 8.20 13.80 11.41
N TYR A 135 7.83 15.08 11.28
CA TYR A 135 8.74 16.24 11.24
C TYR A 135 8.64 17.06 12.49
#